data_227696275f644e056fa60beaa3e34693
#
_entry.id   227696275f644e056fa60beaa3e34693
#
_cell.length_a   1.000
_cell.length_b   1.000
_cell.length_c   1.000
_cell.angle_alpha   90.00
_cell.angle_beta   90.00
_cell.angle_gamma   90.00
#
_symmetry.space_group_name_H-M   'P 1'
#
loop_
_entity.id
_entity.type
_entity.pdbx_description
1 polymer ?
#
loop_
_entity_poly.entity_id
_entity_poly.type
_entity_poly.pdbx_seq_one_letter_code
_entity_poly.pdbx_strand_id
1 'polypeptide(L)'
;MAKKKVVKKIVKRKVLKKKVPKGTPLGNEKRPVKKSGVKSKKKTKKAKVPSLRKTDKDDGGVVHIDDMYSSWFIDYASYVILERAVPALYDGLKPVQRRILHSLKEKDDGRYNKVANIVGHTMQYHPHGDASIADALVSMGQKDLLIDTQGNWGNILTGDKAAATRYIEARLSKFALAVAFNAKTTNWASSYDGRNQEPVNLPLKFPLLLAHGAEGIAVGLACKILPHNFIELIDGCIDVLRKKRTRLLPDFPTGGIMDASEYSGGLRGGKVRVRARIEKTKNKRLLKITEIPFGTTAGGLMDNIVSANEKGKIKISKIEDITAEKVEINVHLPLGLDPDTAIEALFAFTDCEVSISPNSCVIEDDKPRFFEVDDLLKKSSLRTRDLLKWELEIKLGELQDKWHHNSLERIFIENRIYRRIEECTTWDSVIEEIWKGLKPFLKKLKRKVTEEDVVRLTEIKIKRISKYDSFKADEVIRGIEDQIKEVKKNISQIEVHYPVLQRLEGTVWKR
;
A
#
# COMPACT_ATOMS: atom_id res chain seq x y z
N MET A 1 21.25 -49.46 -34.43
CA MET A 1 21.23 -48.94 -35.82
C MET A 1 20.37 -47.69 -35.80
N ALA A 2 20.77 -46.62 -36.15
CA ALA A 2 21.26 -45.69 -37.06
C ALA A 2 21.31 -44.29 -36.44
N LYS A 3 22.46 -43.71 -36.38
CA LYS A 3 22.75 -42.29 -36.06
C LYS A 3 22.28 -41.41 -37.19
N LYS A 4 21.60 -40.29 -36.89
CA LYS A 4 21.52 -39.15 -37.82
C LYS A 4 22.04 -37.87 -37.13
N LYS A 5 23.19 -37.41 -37.65
CA LYS A 5 23.82 -36.12 -37.42
C LYS A 5 22.93 -35.01 -38.05
N VAL A 6 22.69 -33.92 -37.35
CA VAL A 6 22.20 -32.66 -37.94
C VAL A 6 23.27 -31.61 -37.75
N VAL A 7 23.65 -31.03 -38.87
CA VAL A 7 24.74 -30.06 -39.08
C VAL A 7 24.29 -28.66 -38.65
N LYS A 8 25.11 -27.98 -37.85
CA LYS A 8 24.99 -26.56 -37.54
C LYS A 8 25.39 -25.68 -38.74
N LYS A 9 24.50 -24.84 -39.23
CA LYS A 9 24.82 -23.74 -40.13
C LYS A 9 24.92 -22.42 -39.35
N ILE A 10 26.15 -21.88 -39.27
CA ILE A 10 26.45 -20.57 -38.71
C ILE A 10 26.30 -19.55 -39.84
N VAL A 11 25.38 -18.57 -39.66
CA VAL A 11 25.28 -17.42 -40.56
C VAL A 11 25.91 -16.21 -39.89
N LYS A 12 27.07 -15.79 -40.38
CA LYS A 12 27.71 -14.52 -39.99
C LYS A 12 26.99 -13.36 -40.70
N ARG A 13 26.41 -12.42 -39.97
CA ARG A 13 25.97 -11.13 -40.48
C ARG A 13 27.05 -10.07 -40.27
N LYS A 14 27.49 -9.46 -41.36
CA LYS A 14 28.41 -8.31 -41.40
C LYS A 14 27.71 -7.05 -40.88
N VAL A 15 28.40 -6.34 -39.98
CA VAL A 15 28.00 -5.01 -39.49
C VAL A 15 28.56 -3.96 -40.46
N LEU A 16 27.68 -3.22 -41.09
CA LEU A 16 28.02 -2.04 -41.89
C LEU A 16 28.00 -0.78 -41.03
N LYS A 17 29.17 -0.19 -40.80
CA LYS A 17 29.32 1.13 -40.17
C LYS A 17 28.92 2.21 -41.17
N LYS A 18 27.87 2.99 -40.90
CA LYS A 18 27.60 4.27 -41.61
C LYS A 18 28.20 5.43 -40.83
N LYS A 19 29.03 6.21 -41.52
CA LYS A 19 29.63 7.47 -41.08
C LYS A 19 28.57 8.58 -40.99
N VAL A 20 28.63 9.40 -39.93
CA VAL A 20 27.85 10.64 -39.76
C VAL A 20 28.69 11.79 -40.30
N PRO A 21 28.12 12.70 -41.10
CA PRO A 21 28.80 13.94 -41.51
C PRO A 21 28.64 15.03 -40.43
N LYS A 22 29.74 15.77 -40.21
CA LYS A 22 29.77 17.00 -39.40
C LYS A 22 29.18 18.14 -40.25
N GLY A 23 28.26 18.90 -39.68
CA GLY A 23 27.72 20.15 -40.24
C GLY A 23 27.82 21.28 -39.22
N THR A 24 28.33 22.40 -39.65
CA THR A 24 28.73 23.65 -39.02
C THR A 24 27.55 24.51 -38.52
N PRO A 25 27.78 25.51 -37.65
CA PRO A 25 26.71 26.27 -36.98
C PRO A 25 26.35 27.56 -37.74
N LEU A 26 25.07 27.92 -37.70
CA LEU A 26 24.53 29.20 -38.13
C LEU A 26 23.52 29.71 -37.09
N GLY A 27 23.80 30.81 -36.46
CA GLY A 27 23.25 32.12 -36.75
C GLY A 27 22.05 32.46 -35.86
N ASN A 28 22.27 33.33 -34.84
CA ASN A 28 21.25 34.05 -34.07
C ASN A 28 20.31 34.87 -34.92
N GLU A 29 19.00 34.74 -34.76
CA GLU A 29 18.06 35.86 -34.99
C GLU A 29 16.98 35.89 -33.92
N LYS A 30 16.93 37.03 -33.21
CA LYS A 30 15.91 37.39 -32.20
C LYS A 30 14.70 38.01 -32.93
N ARG A 31 13.49 37.52 -32.69
CA ARG A 31 12.25 38.31 -32.84
C ARG A 31 11.38 38.21 -31.58
N PRO A 32 10.74 39.32 -31.15
CA PRO A 32 10.04 39.40 -29.89
C PRO A 32 8.57 38.99 -30.05
N VAL A 33 8.06 38.14 -29.13
CA VAL A 33 6.63 37.86 -28.99
C VAL A 33 6.10 38.53 -27.73
N LYS A 34 5.05 39.31 -27.95
CA LYS A 34 4.34 40.10 -26.94
C LYS A 34 3.70 39.21 -25.86
N LYS A 35 3.85 39.64 -24.61
CA LYS A 35 3.20 39.08 -23.41
C LYS A 35 1.72 39.49 -23.36
N SER A 36 0.80 38.53 -23.26
CA SER A 36 -0.53 38.74 -22.67
C SER A 36 -0.61 37.84 -21.42
N GLY A 37 -0.83 38.50 -20.28
CA GLY A 37 -0.81 37.83 -18.99
C GLY A 37 -2.17 37.25 -18.59
N VAL A 38 -2.15 36.05 -18.07
CA VAL A 38 -3.18 35.58 -17.15
C VAL A 38 -2.44 34.97 -15.95
N LYS A 39 -2.62 35.62 -14.80
CA LYS A 39 -2.08 35.17 -13.52
C LYS A 39 -3.01 34.09 -12.94
N SER A 40 -2.52 32.87 -12.75
CA SER A 40 -3.00 32.02 -11.67
C SER A 40 -1.81 31.32 -11.04
N LYS A 41 -1.37 31.88 -9.89
CA LYS A 41 -0.32 31.31 -9.07
C LYS A 41 -0.97 30.34 -8.08
N LYS A 42 -0.86 29.03 -8.31
CA LYS A 42 -0.73 28.06 -7.20
C LYS A 42 0.67 27.47 -7.29
N LYS A 43 1.56 28.00 -6.46
CA LYS A 43 2.90 27.44 -6.23
C LYS A 43 2.74 26.18 -5.39
N THR A 44 2.80 25.01 -5.99
CA THR A 44 3.23 23.80 -5.29
C THR A 44 4.69 24.00 -4.91
N LYS A 45 4.95 24.11 -3.62
CA LYS A 45 6.32 24.10 -3.10
C LYS A 45 6.89 22.70 -3.37
N LYS A 46 7.75 22.57 -4.36
CA LYS A 46 8.67 21.43 -4.47
C LYS A 46 9.46 21.38 -3.17
N ALA A 47 9.44 20.25 -2.47
CA ALA A 47 10.40 19.98 -1.42
C ALA A 47 11.79 20.16 -2.02
N LYS A 48 12.53 21.15 -1.57
CA LYS A 48 13.92 21.31 -1.91
C LYS A 48 14.66 20.19 -1.20
N VAL A 49 15.24 19.26 -1.96
CA VAL A 49 16.38 18.50 -1.47
C VAL A 49 17.37 19.55 -0.94
N PRO A 50 17.81 19.46 0.31
CA PRO A 50 18.75 20.43 0.85
C PRO A 50 20.00 20.41 -0.04
N SER A 51 20.22 21.47 -0.81
CA SER A 51 21.49 21.65 -1.49
C SER A 51 22.53 21.82 -0.39
N LEU A 52 23.55 20.98 -0.40
CA LEU A 52 24.78 21.17 0.38
C LEU A 52 25.12 22.67 0.35
N ARG A 53 25.02 23.33 1.50
CA ARG A 53 25.50 24.70 1.63
C ARG A 53 26.98 24.66 1.28
N LYS A 54 27.35 25.30 0.17
CA LYS A 54 28.76 25.59 -0.10
C LYS A 54 29.24 26.43 1.06
N THR A 55 30.06 25.84 1.90
CA THR A 55 30.89 26.59 2.86
C THR A 55 31.90 27.35 2.04
N ASP A 56 31.69 28.65 1.85
CA ASP A 56 32.65 29.56 1.28
C ASP A 56 33.73 29.86 2.35
N LYS A 57 34.64 28.91 2.54
CA LYS A 57 35.97 29.12 3.01
C LYS A 57 36.78 27.86 2.74
N ASP A 58 37.74 27.99 1.89
CA ASP A 58 38.77 27.01 1.57
C ASP A 58 39.76 26.93 2.76
N ASP A 59 39.33 26.30 3.83
CA ASP A 59 40.15 25.98 5.01
C ASP A 59 40.72 24.57 4.85
N GLY A 60 41.51 24.34 3.79
CA GLY A 60 42.45 23.23 3.72
C GLY A 60 41.95 21.83 4.06
N GLY A 61 40.66 21.52 3.79
CA GLY A 61 40.07 20.18 4.00
C GLY A 61 39.77 19.82 5.47
N VAL A 62 39.80 20.75 6.39
CA VAL A 62 39.44 20.53 7.81
C VAL A 62 37.93 20.67 7.96
N VAL A 63 37.24 19.55 8.27
CA VAL A 63 35.81 19.53 8.59
C VAL A 63 35.69 19.55 10.12
N HIS A 64 35.00 20.55 10.66
CA HIS A 64 34.72 20.60 12.09
C HIS A 64 33.66 19.58 12.49
N ILE A 65 33.80 18.95 13.66
CA ILE A 65 32.86 17.96 14.19
C ILE A 65 31.43 18.54 14.30
N ASP A 66 31.32 19.83 14.67
CA ASP A 66 30.02 20.52 14.77
C ASP A 66 29.28 20.56 13.44
N ASP A 67 29.96 20.74 12.32
CA ASP A 67 29.36 20.73 10.98
C ASP A 67 28.88 19.30 10.60
N MET A 68 29.64 18.28 11.02
CA MET A 68 29.23 16.86 10.81
C MET A 68 27.95 16.54 11.59
N TYR A 69 27.83 16.97 12.84
CA TYR A 69 26.62 16.71 13.64
C TYR A 69 25.46 17.62 13.26
N SER A 70 25.69 18.88 12.94
CA SER A 70 24.63 19.83 12.63
C SER A 70 24.03 19.67 11.23
N SER A 71 24.74 19.01 10.30
CA SER A 71 24.24 18.79 8.94
C SER A 71 24.15 17.31 8.57
N TRP A 72 25.27 16.60 8.49
CA TRP A 72 25.30 15.24 7.94
C TRP A 72 24.58 14.23 8.81
N PHE A 73 24.76 14.30 10.13
CA PHE A 73 24.10 13.37 11.05
C PHE A 73 22.58 13.61 11.09
N ILE A 74 22.16 14.87 11.12
CA ILE A 74 20.74 15.23 11.13
C ILE A 74 20.08 14.83 9.80
N ASP A 75 20.74 15.06 8.67
CA ASP A 75 20.23 14.66 7.35
C ASP A 75 20.10 13.13 7.25
N TYR A 76 21.12 12.40 7.72
CA TYR A 76 21.04 10.93 7.77
C TYR A 76 19.96 10.43 8.74
N ALA A 77 19.87 11.00 9.93
CA ALA A 77 18.84 10.65 10.90
C ALA A 77 17.44 10.90 10.35
N SER A 78 17.22 12.06 9.72
CA SER A 78 15.96 12.41 9.05
C SER A 78 15.62 11.42 7.94
N TYR A 79 16.60 11.07 7.10
CA TYR A 79 16.43 10.06 6.06
C TYR A 79 16.00 8.69 6.64
N VAL A 80 16.69 8.21 7.69
CA VAL A 80 16.36 6.92 8.32
C VAL A 80 14.95 6.94 8.93
N ILE A 81 14.54 8.06 9.52
CA ILE A 81 13.20 8.20 10.11
C ILE A 81 12.14 8.20 9.01
N LEU A 82 12.28 9.06 7.99
CA LEU A 82 11.23 9.31 6.99
C LEU A 82 11.18 8.23 5.91
N GLU A 83 12.35 7.73 5.47
CA GLU A 83 12.44 6.88 4.28
C GLU A 83 12.71 5.39 4.58
N ARG A 84 12.81 5.00 5.87
CA ARG A 84 13.13 3.60 6.20
C ARG A 84 12.34 3.01 7.36
N ALA A 85 12.40 3.64 8.54
CA ALA A 85 12.06 2.96 9.79
C ALA A 85 10.60 3.15 10.22
N VAL A 86 10.03 4.34 10.01
CA VAL A 86 8.71 4.73 10.52
C VAL A 86 7.66 4.65 9.41
N PRO A 87 6.50 4.02 9.65
CA PRO A 87 5.43 3.94 8.66
C PRO A 87 4.73 5.29 8.47
N ALA A 88 4.21 5.54 7.27
CA ALA A 88 3.36 6.70 7.02
C ALA A 88 1.98 6.51 7.67
N LEU A 89 1.39 7.60 8.19
CA LEU A 89 0.05 7.59 8.77
C LEU A 89 -1.03 7.19 7.75
N TYR A 90 -0.88 7.66 6.52
CA TYR A 90 -1.94 7.60 5.52
C TYR A 90 -2.19 6.20 4.95
N ASP A 91 -1.18 5.38 4.81
CA ASP A 91 -1.31 4.00 4.31
C ASP A 91 -0.73 2.94 5.27
N GLY A 92 -0.12 3.37 6.37
CA GLY A 92 0.45 2.47 7.35
C GLY A 92 1.68 1.71 6.88
N LEU A 93 2.29 2.12 5.76
CA LEU A 93 3.38 1.41 5.11
C LEU A 93 4.70 2.17 5.26
N LYS A 94 5.78 1.41 5.37
CA LYS A 94 7.13 1.91 5.14
C LYS A 94 7.37 2.08 3.64
N PRO A 95 8.29 2.96 3.20
CA PRO A 95 8.57 3.17 1.77
C PRO A 95 8.87 1.88 1.00
N VAL A 96 9.70 0.98 1.55
CA VAL A 96 10.00 -0.31 0.90
C VAL A 96 8.74 -1.17 0.69
N GLN A 97 7.84 -1.22 1.68
CA GLN A 97 6.60 -2.00 1.60
C GLN A 97 5.66 -1.45 0.53
N ARG A 98 5.54 -0.12 0.45
CA ARG A 98 4.74 0.58 -0.57
C ARG A 98 5.27 0.32 -1.97
N ARG A 99 6.59 0.36 -2.17
CA ARG A 99 7.27 0.07 -3.43
C ARG A 99 7.11 -1.39 -3.85
N ILE A 100 7.12 -2.33 -2.91
CA ILE A 100 6.82 -3.74 -3.15
C ILE A 100 5.38 -3.93 -3.66
N LEU A 101 4.40 -3.33 -2.97
CA LEU A 101 2.99 -3.42 -3.38
C LEU A 101 2.76 -2.76 -4.74
N HIS A 102 3.42 -1.63 -5.01
CA HIS A 102 3.39 -0.98 -6.32
C HIS A 102 3.94 -1.89 -7.41
N SER A 103 5.11 -2.50 -7.18
CA SER A 103 5.72 -3.46 -8.12
C SER A 103 4.84 -4.70 -8.36
N LEU A 104 4.21 -5.23 -7.31
CA LEU A 104 3.23 -6.32 -7.44
C LEU A 104 2.03 -5.88 -8.29
N LYS A 105 1.57 -4.62 -8.14
CA LYS A 105 0.44 -4.10 -8.92
C LYS A 105 0.77 -3.91 -10.40
N GLU A 106 1.96 -3.45 -10.72
CA GLU A 106 2.41 -3.32 -12.11
C GLU A 106 2.60 -4.67 -12.82
N LYS A 107 2.95 -5.72 -12.05
CA LYS A 107 3.10 -7.09 -12.55
C LYS A 107 1.83 -7.94 -12.41
N ASP A 108 0.74 -7.35 -11.96
CA ASP A 108 -0.50 -8.06 -11.67
C ASP A 108 -1.22 -8.50 -12.96
N ASP A 109 -1.06 -9.77 -13.29
CA ASP A 109 -1.80 -10.49 -14.34
C ASP A 109 -2.77 -11.55 -13.75
N GLY A 110 -2.96 -11.54 -12.43
CA GLY A 110 -3.78 -12.50 -11.67
C GLY A 110 -3.05 -13.80 -11.34
N ARG A 111 -1.82 -14.01 -11.81
CA ARG A 111 -1.00 -15.20 -11.55
C ARG A 111 0.01 -14.95 -10.45
N TYR A 112 0.55 -16.05 -9.91
CA TYR A 112 1.67 -15.97 -9.00
C TYR A 112 2.96 -15.62 -9.75
N ASN A 113 3.74 -14.72 -9.17
CA ASN A 113 5.05 -14.29 -9.66
C ASN A 113 6.14 -14.75 -8.70
N LYS A 114 7.29 -15.20 -9.21
CA LYS A 114 8.47 -15.49 -8.39
C LYS A 114 8.86 -14.25 -7.57
N VAL A 115 9.09 -14.45 -6.27
CA VAL A 115 9.54 -13.38 -5.39
C VAL A 115 10.80 -12.71 -5.90
N ALA A 116 11.75 -13.48 -6.48
CA ALA A 116 12.94 -12.93 -7.10
C ALA A 116 12.64 -11.91 -8.22
N ASN A 117 11.58 -12.15 -9.03
CA ASN A 117 11.18 -11.24 -10.10
C ASN A 117 10.58 -9.95 -9.53
N ILE A 118 9.77 -10.05 -8.46
CA ILE A 118 9.19 -8.88 -7.78
C ILE A 118 10.28 -8.06 -7.10
N VAL A 119 11.25 -8.70 -6.43
CA VAL A 119 12.40 -8.05 -5.81
C VAL A 119 13.20 -7.27 -6.86
N GLY A 120 13.57 -7.93 -7.98
CA GLY A 120 14.28 -7.27 -9.07
C GLY A 120 13.50 -6.09 -9.69
N HIS A 121 12.16 -6.23 -9.82
CA HIS A 121 11.31 -5.14 -10.30
C HIS A 121 11.23 -3.98 -9.30
N THR A 122 11.20 -4.27 -8.00
CA THR A 122 11.15 -3.24 -6.95
C THR A 122 12.42 -2.40 -6.87
N MET A 123 13.57 -2.92 -7.28
CA MET A 123 14.86 -2.21 -7.27
C MET A 123 14.85 -0.94 -8.16
N GLN A 124 13.97 -0.84 -9.16
CA GLN A 124 13.83 0.39 -9.95
C GLN A 124 13.17 1.54 -9.17
N TYR A 125 12.56 1.26 -8.02
CA TYR A 125 11.96 2.24 -7.11
C TYR A 125 12.74 2.37 -5.80
N HIS A 126 13.44 1.32 -5.37
CA HIS A 126 14.09 1.26 -4.06
C HIS A 126 15.61 1.13 -4.22
N PRO A 127 16.38 2.20 -3.92
CA PRO A 127 17.83 2.24 -4.16
C PRO A 127 18.66 1.53 -3.08
N HIS A 128 18.21 0.33 -2.66
CA HIS A 128 18.88 -0.50 -1.65
C HIS A 128 19.02 -1.94 -2.13
N GLY A 129 19.81 -2.74 -1.41
CA GLY A 129 20.08 -4.13 -1.77
C GLY A 129 18.83 -5.00 -1.82
N ASP A 130 18.84 -5.97 -2.74
CA ASP A 130 17.78 -6.95 -2.99
C ASP A 130 17.38 -7.76 -1.75
N ALA A 131 18.33 -8.07 -0.87
CA ALA A 131 18.06 -8.78 0.38
C ALA A 131 17.06 -8.03 1.28
N SER A 132 17.19 -6.71 1.41
CA SER A 132 16.28 -5.89 2.23
C SER A 132 14.85 -5.87 1.67
N ILE A 133 14.72 -5.89 0.34
CA ILE A 133 13.42 -5.97 -0.34
C ILE A 133 12.81 -7.36 -0.15
N ALA A 134 13.63 -8.42 -0.28
CA ALA A 134 13.19 -9.80 -0.08
C ALA A 134 12.68 -10.02 1.35
N ASP A 135 13.42 -9.59 2.35
CA ASP A 135 13.03 -9.72 3.77
C ASP A 135 11.73 -8.95 4.07
N ALA A 136 11.58 -7.73 3.51
CA ALA A 136 10.36 -6.97 3.65
C ALA A 136 9.16 -7.67 2.98
N LEU A 137 9.33 -8.22 1.77
CA LEU A 137 8.28 -8.95 1.07
C LEU A 137 7.89 -10.23 1.81
N VAL A 138 8.86 -11.00 2.33
CA VAL A 138 8.61 -12.19 3.15
C VAL A 138 7.82 -11.81 4.41
N SER A 139 8.26 -10.79 5.14
CA SER A 139 7.56 -10.31 6.33
C SER A 139 6.12 -9.85 6.04
N MET A 140 5.87 -9.23 4.88
CA MET A 140 4.51 -8.85 4.46
C MET A 140 3.65 -10.06 4.10
N GLY A 141 4.24 -11.06 3.42
CA GLY A 141 3.54 -12.29 3.05
C GLY A 141 3.16 -13.14 4.27
N GLN A 142 4.00 -13.16 5.30
CA GLN A 142 3.72 -13.88 6.56
C GLN A 142 2.59 -13.22 7.40
N LYS A 143 2.25 -11.97 7.13
CA LYS A 143 1.15 -11.25 7.80
C LYS A 143 -0.20 -11.41 7.11
N ASP A 144 -0.28 -12.20 6.04
CA ASP A 144 -1.47 -12.37 5.21
C ASP A 144 -2.08 -11.05 4.70
N LEU A 145 -3.37 -10.99 4.50
CA LEU A 145 -4.21 -9.87 4.04
C LEU A 145 -3.86 -9.35 2.63
N LEU A 146 -2.65 -8.81 2.42
CA LEU A 146 -2.30 -8.10 1.17
C LEU A 146 -1.72 -9.00 0.09
N ILE A 147 -1.04 -10.07 0.49
CA ILE A 147 -0.26 -10.92 -0.42
C ILE A 147 -0.72 -12.36 -0.26
N ASP A 148 -1.19 -12.97 -1.36
CA ASP A 148 -1.35 -14.42 -1.46
C ASP A 148 0.03 -15.04 -1.70
N THR A 149 0.39 -16.03 -0.89
CA THR A 149 1.70 -16.68 -0.89
C THR A 149 1.61 -18.10 -1.42
N GLN A 150 2.67 -18.56 -2.11
CA GLN A 150 2.81 -19.94 -2.56
C GLN A 150 4.25 -20.42 -2.32
N GLY A 151 4.38 -21.65 -1.80
CA GLY A 151 5.67 -22.23 -1.41
C GLY A 151 5.94 -22.07 0.09
N ASN A 152 7.19 -22.32 0.51
CA ASN A 152 7.59 -22.22 1.91
C ASN A 152 8.03 -20.78 2.25
N TRP A 153 7.15 -20.05 2.92
CA TRP A 153 7.39 -18.66 3.38
C TRP A 153 7.94 -18.59 4.82
N GLY A 154 8.36 -19.71 5.36
CA GLY A 154 8.75 -19.83 6.77
C GLY A 154 7.54 -19.92 7.70
N ASN A 155 7.81 -19.94 8.99
CA ASN A 155 6.78 -20.03 10.01
C ASN A 155 7.14 -19.13 11.20
N ILE A 156 6.26 -18.17 11.52
CA ILE A 156 6.46 -17.22 12.64
C ILE A 156 6.40 -17.91 14.01
N LEU A 157 5.74 -19.07 14.12
CA LEU A 157 5.62 -19.82 15.37
C LEU A 157 6.86 -20.66 15.67
N THR A 158 7.40 -21.35 14.66
CA THR A 158 8.61 -22.18 14.83
C THR A 158 9.90 -21.38 14.66
N GLY A 159 9.86 -20.24 13.95
CA GLY A 159 11.03 -19.44 13.61
C GLY A 159 11.74 -19.92 12.33
N ASP A 160 11.13 -20.84 11.57
CA ASP A 160 11.68 -21.31 10.32
C ASP A 160 11.78 -20.19 9.30
N LYS A 161 12.89 -20.15 8.59
CA LYS A 161 13.12 -19.13 7.54
C LYS A 161 12.39 -19.51 6.26
N ALA A 162 12.00 -18.50 5.51
CA ALA A 162 11.47 -18.69 4.17
C ALA A 162 12.51 -19.34 3.24
N ALA A 163 12.03 -20.10 2.26
CA ALA A 163 12.88 -20.61 1.19
C ALA A 163 13.43 -19.46 0.34
N ALA A 164 14.49 -19.73 -0.44
CA ALA A 164 15.09 -18.73 -1.31
C ALA A 164 14.06 -18.13 -2.28
N THR A 165 14.20 -16.85 -2.59
CA THR A 165 13.25 -16.03 -3.39
C THR A 165 12.91 -16.62 -4.77
N ARG A 166 13.79 -17.46 -5.32
CA ARG A 166 13.58 -18.15 -6.59
C ARG A 166 12.57 -19.31 -6.52
N TYR A 167 12.26 -19.81 -5.32
CA TYR A 167 11.35 -20.95 -5.13
C TYR A 167 9.95 -20.52 -4.70
N ILE A 168 9.82 -19.44 -3.95
CA ILE A 168 8.56 -18.93 -3.44
C ILE A 168 7.91 -17.94 -4.41
N GLU A 169 6.59 -17.84 -4.37
CA GLU A 169 5.81 -17.03 -5.29
C GLU A 169 4.79 -16.18 -4.53
N ALA A 170 4.49 -15.00 -5.08
CA ALA A 170 3.58 -14.03 -4.52
C ALA A 170 2.64 -13.44 -5.58
N ARG A 171 1.45 -13.05 -5.18
CA ARG A 171 0.55 -12.18 -5.93
C ARG A 171 -0.24 -11.30 -4.97
N LEU A 172 -0.86 -10.25 -5.49
CA LEU A 172 -1.81 -9.45 -4.70
C LEU A 172 -3.06 -10.25 -4.36
N SER A 173 -3.50 -10.16 -3.12
CA SER A 173 -4.76 -10.73 -2.69
C SER A 173 -5.95 -9.96 -3.29
N LYS A 174 -7.13 -10.57 -3.34
CA LYS A 174 -8.37 -9.88 -3.73
C LYS A 174 -8.67 -8.72 -2.79
N PHE A 175 -8.34 -8.87 -1.51
CA PHE A 175 -8.48 -7.81 -0.52
C PHE A 175 -7.57 -6.62 -0.86
N ALA A 176 -6.28 -6.85 -1.13
CA ALA A 176 -5.35 -5.79 -1.51
C ALA A 176 -5.83 -5.03 -2.75
N LEU A 177 -6.28 -5.74 -3.78
CA LEU A 177 -6.80 -5.12 -5.01
C LEU A 177 -8.04 -4.24 -4.75
N ALA A 178 -8.89 -4.61 -3.79
CA ALA A 178 -10.10 -3.86 -3.45
C ALA A 178 -9.80 -2.60 -2.60
N VAL A 179 -8.82 -2.69 -1.67
CA VAL A 179 -8.63 -1.65 -0.65
C VAL A 179 -7.43 -0.74 -0.86
N ALA A 180 -6.38 -1.19 -1.60
CA ALA A 180 -5.11 -0.49 -1.62
C ALA A 180 -4.84 0.31 -2.91
N PHE A 181 -5.58 0.07 -3.99
CA PHE A 181 -5.21 0.63 -5.30
C PHE A 181 -6.37 1.39 -5.95
N ASN A 182 -6.10 2.62 -6.33
CA ASN A 182 -6.90 3.41 -7.26
C ASN A 182 -6.00 4.51 -7.85
N ALA A 183 -5.62 4.37 -9.12
CA ALA A 183 -4.70 5.30 -9.79
C ALA A 183 -5.22 6.74 -9.83
N LYS A 184 -6.54 6.95 -9.81
CA LYS A 184 -7.17 8.28 -9.88
C LYS A 184 -7.13 9.04 -8.54
N THR A 185 -7.00 8.33 -7.43
CA THR A 185 -6.89 8.91 -6.09
C THR A 185 -5.49 8.77 -5.49
N THR A 186 -4.53 8.28 -6.28
CA THR A 186 -3.12 8.17 -5.88
C THR A 186 -2.36 9.43 -6.28
N ASN A 187 -1.58 9.97 -5.34
CA ASN A 187 -0.59 11.00 -5.63
C ASN A 187 0.70 10.34 -6.08
N TRP A 188 1.21 10.74 -7.23
CA TRP A 188 2.39 10.18 -7.85
C TRP A 188 3.60 11.10 -7.69
N ALA A 189 4.77 10.53 -7.48
CA ALA A 189 6.06 11.21 -7.48
C ALA A 189 7.02 10.49 -8.42
N SER A 190 8.06 11.18 -8.88
CA SER A 190 9.12 10.54 -9.65
C SER A 190 9.95 9.63 -8.76
N SER A 191 10.34 8.44 -9.25
CA SER A 191 11.30 7.54 -8.61
C SER A 191 12.64 8.23 -8.37
N TYR A 192 13.50 7.63 -7.57
CA TYR A 192 14.81 8.19 -7.21
C TYR A 192 15.70 8.51 -8.43
N ASP A 193 15.56 7.76 -9.52
CA ASP A 193 16.28 7.97 -10.78
C ASP A 193 15.52 8.83 -11.80
N GLY A 194 14.29 9.24 -11.49
CA GLY A 194 13.41 10.06 -12.35
C GLY A 194 12.83 9.34 -13.55
N ARG A 195 13.03 8.03 -13.71
CA ARG A 195 12.58 7.27 -14.89
C ARG A 195 11.15 6.79 -14.78
N ASN A 196 10.70 6.51 -13.56
CA ASN A 196 9.41 5.92 -13.26
C ASN A 196 8.59 6.83 -12.34
N GLN A 197 7.31 6.50 -12.17
CA GLN A 197 6.43 7.15 -11.19
C GLN A 197 6.13 6.16 -10.06
N GLU A 198 6.27 6.59 -8.82
CA GLU A 198 5.91 5.81 -7.64
C GLU A 198 4.82 6.51 -6.81
N PRO A 199 3.97 5.77 -6.08
CA PRO A 199 2.95 6.39 -5.24
C PRO A 199 3.59 7.02 -3.99
N VAL A 200 3.25 8.27 -3.71
CA VAL A 200 3.65 8.94 -2.44
C VAL A 200 3.02 8.21 -1.26
N ASN A 201 1.73 7.88 -1.36
CA ASN A 201 0.99 7.01 -0.44
C ASN A 201 -0.05 6.23 -1.24
N LEU A 202 -0.32 5.00 -0.86
CA LEU A 202 -1.43 4.25 -1.42
C LEU A 202 -2.76 4.76 -0.86
N PRO A 203 -3.84 4.80 -1.67
CA PRO A 203 -5.17 5.19 -1.23
C PRO A 203 -5.83 4.04 -0.45
N LEU A 204 -5.24 3.66 0.67
CA LEU A 204 -5.64 2.51 1.46
C LEU A 204 -6.94 2.81 2.23
N LYS A 205 -7.94 1.93 2.07
CA LYS A 205 -9.30 2.05 2.63
C LYS A 205 -9.54 1.10 3.81
N PHE A 206 -8.50 0.83 4.60
CA PHE A 206 -8.52 -0.05 5.76
C PHE A 206 -7.40 0.33 6.72
N PRO A 207 -7.54 0.22 8.05
CA PRO A 207 -6.50 0.55 9.03
C PRO A 207 -5.39 -0.52 9.11
N LEU A 208 -4.68 -0.71 7.99
CA LEU A 208 -3.66 -1.75 7.82
C LEU A 208 -2.54 -1.65 8.86
N LEU A 209 -2.15 -0.43 9.24
CA LEU A 209 -1.13 -0.18 10.24
C LEU A 209 -1.46 -0.88 11.57
N LEU A 210 -2.72 -0.84 11.98
CA LEU A 210 -3.18 -1.46 13.22
C LEU A 210 -3.37 -2.97 13.06
N ALA A 211 -3.80 -3.45 11.89
CA ALA A 211 -3.93 -4.87 11.62
C ALA A 211 -2.58 -5.61 11.61
N HIS A 212 -1.59 -5.03 10.93
CA HIS A 212 -0.27 -5.64 10.79
C HIS A 212 0.71 -5.28 11.91
N GLY A 213 0.45 -4.19 12.63
CA GLY A 213 1.45 -3.57 13.48
C GLY A 213 2.67 -3.11 12.68
N ALA A 214 3.54 -2.37 13.33
CA ALA A 214 4.80 -1.92 12.73
C ALA A 214 5.88 -1.84 13.80
N GLU A 215 7.09 -2.27 13.44
CA GLU A 215 8.27 -2.12 14.28
C GLU A 215 9.40 -1.54 13.44
N GLY A 216 10.10 -0.54 13.98
CA GLY A 216 11.23 0.09 13.30
C GLY A 216 12.11 0.85 14.27
N ILE A 217 13.42 0.71 14.10
CA ILE A 217 14.43 1.41 14.88
C ILE A 217 15.08 2.43 13.96
N ALA A 218 15.00 3.70 14.35
CA ALA A 218 15.63 4.81 13.66
C ALA A 218 16.68 5.45 14.56
N VAL A 219 17.30 6.53 14.09
CA VAL A 219 18.27 7.30 14.88
C VAL A 219 17.53 8.19 15.87
N GLY A 220 17.71 7.95 17.16
CA GLY A 220 17.05 8.71 18.23
C GLY A 220 15.55 8.46 18.40
N LEU A 221 14.96 7.60 17.58
CA LEU A 221 13.53 7.33 17.55
C LEU A 221 13.27 5.85 17.24
N ALA A 222 12.26 5.26 17.88
CA ALA A 222 11.77 3.93 17.58
C ALA A 222 10.25 3.95 17.41
N CYS A 223 9.73 3.09 16.55
CA CYS A 223 8.31 2.83 16.39
C CYS A 223 8.04 1.38 16.78
N LYS A 224 7.02 1.14 17.60
CA LYS A 224 6.50 -0.19 17.92
C LYS A 224 4.99 -0.12 18.11
N ILE A 225 4.26 -0.38 17.04
CA ILE A 225 2.80 -0.46 17.00
C ILE A 225 2.45 -1.95 16.98
N LEU A 226 1.66 -2.38 17.95
CA LEU A 226 1.25 -3.77 18.10
C LEU A 226 0.10 -4.10 17.13
N PRO A 227 -0.03 -5.34 16.64
CA PRO A 227 -1.14 -5.77 15.81
C PRO A 227 -2.45 -5.84 16.61
N HIS A 228 -3.58 -5.74 15.89
CA HIS A 228 -4.94 -5.80 16.44
C HIS A 228 -5.82 -6.73 15.61
N ASN A 229 -6.88 -7.21 16.21
CA ASN A 229 -7.83 -8.11 15.56
C ASN A 229 -8.52 -7.43 14.36
N PHE A 230 -8.55 -8.15 13.24
CA PHE A 230 -9.12 -7.64 11.98
C PHE A 230 -10.61 -7.27 12.10
N ILE A 231 -11.41 -8.09 12.80
CA ILE A 231 -12.85 -7.88 12.97
C ILE A 231 -13.09 -6.69 13.91
N GLU A 232 -12.38 -6.64 15.04
CA GLU A 232 -12.48 -5.52 15.97
C GLU A 232 -12.08 -4.19 15.33
N LEU A 233 -11.13 -4.20 14.39
CA LEU A 233 -10.78 -3.03 13.61
C LEU A 233 -11.92 -2.57 12.69
N ILE A 234 -12.64 -3.48 12.05
CA ILE A 234 -13.81 -3.15 11.23
C ILE A 234 -14.92 -2.57 12.09
N ASP A 235 -15.25 -3.23 13.20
CA ASP A 235 -16.26 -2.77 14.15
C ASP A 235 -15.89 -1.41 14.74
N GLY A 236 -14.62 -1.23 15.11
CA GLY A 236 -14.08 0.03 15.57
C GLY A 236 -14.18 1.15 14.51
N CYS A 237 -13.91 0.87 13.25
CA CYS A 237 -14.13 1.83 12.16
C CYS A 237 -15.60 2.24 12.04
N ILE A 238 -16.52 1.29 12.16
CA ILE A 238 -17.98 1.54 12.13
C ILE A 238 -18.38 2.42 13.32
N ASP A 239 -17.87 2.12 14.51
CA ASP A 239 -18.18 2.88 15.72
C ASP A 239 -17.62 4.31 15.66
N VAL A 240 -16.38 4.49 15.19
CA VAL A 240 -15.81 5.83 14.93
C VAL A 240 -16.72 6.68 14.04
N LEU A 241 -17.25 6.10 12.97
CA LEU A 241 -18.10 6.81 12.03
C LEU A 241 -19.49 7.09 12.59
N ARG A 242 -19.95 6.24 13.51
CA ARG A 242 -21.16 6.49 14.32
C ARG A 242 -20.91 7.43 15.49
N LYS A 243 -19.70 8.01 15.60
CA LYS A 243 -19.28 8.92 16.67
C LYS A 243 -19.32 8.28 18.07
N LYS A 244 -19.18 6.97 18.15
CA LYS A 244 -19.03 6.23 19.40
C LYS A 244 -17.57 6.21 19.84
N ARG A 245 -17.34 5.97 21.13
CA ARG A 245 -16.01 5.76 21.68
C ARG A 245 -15.55 4.34 21.35
N THR A 246 -14.28 4.22 20.97
CA THR A 246 -13.60 2.96 20.73
C THR A 246 -12.54 2.74 21.81
N ARG A 247 -12.24 1.50 22.10
CA ARG A 247 -11.08 1.11 22.92
C ARG A 247 -10.52 -0.17 22.34
N LEU A 248 -9.47 -0.03 21.54
CA LEU A 248 -8.79 -1.17 20.94
C LEU A 248 -7.66 -1.67 21.86
N LEU A 249 -7.57 -2.98 21.96
CA LEU A 249 -6.45 -3.66 22.61
C LEU A 249 -5.68 -4.48 21.57
N PRO A 250 -4.35 -4.65 21.75
CA PRO A 250 -3.57 -5.51 20.88
C PRO A 250 -4.11 -6.94 20.84
N ASP A 251 -3.98 -7.59 19.69
CA ASP A 251 -4.24 -9.00 19.50
C ASP A 251 -3.11 -9.64 18.70
N PHE A 252 -2.67 -10.82 19.11
CA PHE A 252 -1.45 -11.42 18.59
C PHE A 252 -1.72 -12.71 17.83
N PRO A 253 -1.13 -12.88 16.61
CA PRO A 253 -1.31 -14.10 15.81
C PRO A 253 -0.72 -15.35 16.49
N THR A 254 0.17 -15.19 17.48
CA THR A 254 0.77 -16.28 18.24
C THR A 254 -0.07 -16.73 19.43
N GLY A 255 -1.17 -16.02 19.73
CA GLY A 255 -2.03 -16.26 20.91
C GLY A 255 -1.39 -15.74 22.20
N GLY A 256 -1.66 -16.46 23.29
CA GLY A 256 -1.20 -16.10 24.63
C GLY A 256 -2.25 -15.33 25.45
N ILE A 257 -1.92 -15.09 26.71
CA ILE A 257 -2.76 -14.34 27.67
C ILE A 257 -2.11 -12.98 27.87
N MET A 258 -2.87 -11.91 27.64
CA MET A 258 -2.37 -10.54 27.69
C MET A 258 -2.90 -9.79 28.92
N ASP A 259 -2.00 -9.13 29.66
CA ASP A 259 -2.31 -8.06 30.61
C ASP A 259 -2.00 -6.70 29.98
N ALA A 260 -3.06 -5.96 29.68
CA ALA A 260 -3.00 -4.63 29.05
C ALA A 260 -3.38 -3.49 30.04
N SER A 261 -3.33 -3.74 31.35
CA SER A 261 -3.68 -2.74 32.38
C SER A 261 -2.84 -1.46 32.26
N GLU A 262 -1.58 -1.60 31.85
CA GLU A 262 -0.61 -0.51 31.68
C GLU A 262 -0.38 -0.11 30.21
N TYR A 263 -1.31 -0.46 29.28
CA TYR A 263 -1.10 -0.28 27.83
C TYR A 263 -0.96 1.18 27.38
N SER A 264 -1.61 2.12 28.08
CA SER A 264 -1.57 3.58 27.78
C SER A 264 -1.87 3.92 26.32
N GLY A 265 -2.84 3.22 25.68
CA GLY A 265 -3.25 3.46 24.29
C GLY A 265 -2.13 3.25 23.26
N GLY A 266 -1.06 2.53 23.60
CA GLY A 266 0.07 2.30 22.70
C GLY A 266 1.15 3.39 22.70
N LEU A 267 1.04 4.40 23.56
CA LEU A 267 2.05 5.45 23.68
C LEU A 267 3.30 4.98 24.44
N ARG A 268 4.39 5.73 24.28
CA ARG A 268 5.65 5.52 24.99
C ARG A 268 5.43 5.59 26.52
N GLY A 269 5.98 4.64 27.23
CA GLY A 269 5.79 4.48 28.68
C GLY A 269 4.71 3.48 29.04
N GLY A 270 3.85 3.12 28.09
CA GLY A 270 2.93 2.00 28.24
C GLY A 270 3.64 0.65 28.21
N LYS A 271 2.96 -0.38 28.72
CA LYS A 271 3.49 -1.74 28.84
C LYS A 271 2.38 -2.77 28.67
N VAL A 272 2.69 -3.83 27.96
CA VAL A 272 1.82 -5.01 27.83
C VAL A 272 2.62 -6.23 28.27
N ARG A 273 2.05 -7.06 29.12
CA ARG A 273 2.64 -8.35 29.48
C ARG A 273 1.89 -9.46 28.76
N VAL A 274 2.62 -10.32 28.07
CA VAL A 274 2.05 -11.45 27.33
C VAL A 274 2.63 -12.74 27.89
N ARG A 275 1.75 -13.64 28.29
CA ARG A 275 2.06 -14.95 28.85
C ARG A 275 1.75 -16.05 27.85
N ALA A 276 2.60 -17.06 27.80
CA ALA A 276 2.29 -18.33 27.16
C ALA A 276 1.05 -18.98 27.78
N ARG A 277 0.24 -19.66 26.97
CA ARG A 277 -0.83 -20.50 27.49
C ARG A 277 -0.25 -21.84 27.87
N ILE A 278 -0.20 -22.11 29.20
CA ILE A 278 0.34 -23.33 29.76
C ILE A 278 -0.82 -24.12 30.39
N GLU A 279 -1.05 -25.33 29.90
CA GLU A 279 -2.12 -26.21 30.31
C GLU A 279 -1.57 -27.37 31.18
N LYS A 280 -2.28 -27.67 32.25
CA LYS A 280 -2.02 -28.89 33.06
C LYS A 280 -2.67 -30.07 32.36
N THR A 281 -1.94 -31.15 32.20
CA THR A 281 -2.50 -32.39 31.67
C THR A 281 -3.04 -33.30 32.80
N LYS A 282 -3.69 -34.41 32.44
CA LYS A 282 -4.09 -35.43 33.41
C LYS A 282 -2.89 -36.01 34.17
N ASN A 283 -1.72 -36.00 33.54
CA ASN A 283 -0.46 -36.37 34.18
C ASN A 283 0.13 -35.14 34.88
N LYS A 284 0.13 -35.12 36.20
CA LYS A 284 0.69 -34.04 37.04
C LYS A 284 2.17 -33.72 36.76
N ARG A 285 2.88 -34.58 36.03
CA ARG A 285 4.28 -34.38 35.64
C ARG A 285 4.46 -33.80 34.26
N LEU A 286 3.38 -33.46 33.56
CA LEU A 286 3.42 -32.97 32.20
C LEU A 286 2.64 -31.66 32.10
N LEU A 287 3.35 -30.60 31.72
CA LEU A 287 2.75 -29.33 31.31
C LEU A 287 2.82 -29.22 29.78
N LYS A 288 1.80 -28.65 29.18
CA LYS A 288 1.69 -28.42 27.76
C LYS A 288 1.59 -26.94 27.47
N ILE A 289 2.51 -26.39 26.66
CA ILE A 289 2.43 -25.01 26.17
C ILE A 289 1.74 -25.05 24.80
N THR A 290 0.61 -24.38 24.68
CA THR A 290 -0.24 -24.39 23.47
C THR A 290 -0.20 -23.07 22.70
N GLU A 291 0.20 -21.97 23.33
CA GLU A 291 0.38 -20.66 22.72
C GLU A 291 1.63 -19.98 23.31
N ILE A 292 2.34 -19.25 22.47
CA ILE A 292 3.59 -18.57 22.86
C ILE A 292 3.44 -17.06 22.86
N PRO A 293 4.21 -16.31 23.67
CA PRO A 293 4.17 -14.87 23.69
C PRO A 293 4.61 -14.27 22.35
N PHE A 294 4.01 -13.14 21.99
CA PHE A 294 4.35 -12.42 20.77
C PHE A 294 5.83 -11.99 20.72
N GLY A 295 6.48 -12.28 19.60
CA GLY A 295 7.89 -11.99 19.40
C GLY A 295 8.84 -13.10 19.85
N THR A 296 8.30 -14.24 20.36
CA THR A 296 9.07 -15.46 20.61
C THR A 296 8.77 -16.53 19.56
N THR A 297 9.63 -17.52 19.46
CA THR A 297 9.43 -18.72 18.61
C THR A 297 9.49 -19.97 19.49
N ALA A 298 8.87 -21.07 19.04
CA ALA A 298 8.87 -22.34 19.78
C ALA A 298 10.29 -22.80 20.12
N GLY A 299 11.19 -22.81 19.13
CA GLY A 299 12.59 -23.15 19.34
C GLY A 299 13.30 -22.21 20.32
N GLY A 300 13.15 -20.88 20.15
CA GLY A 300 13.77 -19.90 21.04
C GLY A 300 13.25 -19.98 22.48
N LEU A 301 11.95 -20.26 22.65
CA LEU A 301 11.35 -20.45 23.99
C LEU A 301 11.92 -21.70 24.66
N MET A 302 12.06 -22.80 23.91
CA MET A 302 12.64 -24.04 24.46
C MET A 302 14.10 -23.83 24.87
N ASP A 303 14.92 -23.19 24.05
CA ASP A 303 16.30 -22.85 24.37
C ASP A 303 16.40 -21.99 25.63
N ASN A 304 15.50 -21.01 25.75
CA ASN A 304 15.41 -20.16 26.94
C ASN A 304 15.05 -20.96 28.20
N ILE A 305 14.05 -21.86 28.11
CA ILE A 305 13.63 -22.75 29.21
C ILE A 305 14.79 -23.69 29.62
N VAL A 306 15.50 -24.31 28.66
CA VAL A 306 16.66 -25.17 28.92
C VAL A 306 17.76 -24.38 29.64
N SER A 307 18.09 -23.19 29.14
CA SER A 307 19.09 -22.30 29.77
C SER A 307 18.71 -21.90 31.21
N ALA A 308 17.43 -21.66 31.47
CA ALA A 308 16.97 -21.36 32.81
C ALA A 308 17.07 -22.58 33.75
N ASN A 309 16.83 -23.80 33.25
CA ASN A 309 17.00 -25.04 33.99
C ASN A 309 18.49 -25.32 34.31
N GLU A 310 19.39 -25.13 33.33
CA GLU A 310 20.84 -25.28 33.56
C GLU A 310 21.39 -24.28 34.57
N LYS A 311 20.85 -23.05 34.59
CA LYS A 311 21.17 -22.03 35.62
C LYS A 311 20.53 -22.31 36.97
N GLY A 312 19.76 -23.39 37.11
CA GLY A 312 19.09 -23.79 38.37
C GLY A 312 17.93 -22.90 38.79
N LYS A 313 17.44 -22.01 37.90
CA LYS A 313 16.31 -21.12 38.19
C LYS A 313 14.96 -21.84 38.18
N ILE A 314 14.85 -22.86 37.31
CA ILE A 314 13.66 -23.73 37.21
C ILE A 314 14.13 -25.19 37.29
N LYS A 315 13.20 -26.12 37.51
CA LYS A 315 13.48 -27.54 37.50
C LYS A 315 12.57 -28.28 36.54
N ILE A 316 13.15 -28.75 35.43
CA ILE A 316 12.49 -29.59 34.45
C ILE A 316 13.30 -30.86 34.23
N SER A 317 12.65 -31.97 33.87
CA SER A 317 13.34 -33.23 33.56
C SER A 317 13.57 -33.41 32.07
N LYS A 318 12.64 -32.96 31.24
CA LYS A 318 12.71 -33.07 29.77
C LYS A 318 11.80 -32.02 29.14
N ILE A 319 12.15 -31.56 27.94
CA ILE A 319 11.30 -30.72 27.07
C ILE A 319 11.22 -31.35 25.66
N GLU A 320 10.05 -31.35 25.06
CA GLU A 320 9.81 -31.92 23.72
C GLU A 320 8.98 -30.95 22.90
N ASP A 321 9.38 -30.72 21.66
CA ASP A 321 8.61 -29.98 20.66
C ASP A 321 7.81 -30.95 19.81
N ILE A 322 6.49 -30.80 19.84
CA ILE A 322 5.53 -31.56 19.02
C ILE A 322 4.75 -30.60 18.13
N THR A 323 5.25 -29.36 17.97
CA THR A 323 4.63 -28.32 17.17
C THR A 323 4.45 -28.77 15.72
N ALA A 324 3.19 -28.67 15.23
CA ALA A 324 2.84 -28.92 13.83
C ALA A 324 2.12 -27.68 13.28
N GLU A 325 0.82 -27.74 13.04
CA GLU A 325 -0.01 -26.60 12.66
C GLU A 325 -0.22 -25.62 13.82
N LYS A 326 -0.29 -26.18 15.05
CA LYS A 326 -0.42 -25.43 16.30
C LYS A 326 0.79 -25.69 17.18
N VAL A 327 1.16 -24.69 17.98
CA VAL A 327 2.22 -24.85 18.96
C VAL A 327 1.85 -25.92 19.98
N GLU A 328 2.76 -26.85 20.20
CA GLU A 328 2.64 -27.87 21.24
C GLU A 328 4.02 -28.21 21.80
N ILE A 329 4.38 -27.65 22.96
CA ILE A 329 5.63 -27.91 23.66
C ILE A 329 5.30 -28.63 24.96
N ASN A 330 5.84 -29.84 25.15
CA ASN A 330 5.67 -30.65 26.32
C ASN A 330 6.83 -30.44 27.29
N VAL A 331 6.53 -29.99 28.52
CA VAL A 331 7.50 -29.77 29.58
C VAL A 331 7.28 -30.83 30.67
N HIS A 332 8.24 -31.74 30.84
CA HIS A 332 8.19 -32.81 31.83
C HIS A 332 8.79 -32.35 33.17
N LEU A 333 8.06 -32.49 34.23
CA LEU A 333 8.46 -32.11 35.59
C LEU A 333 9.13 -33.28 36.34
N PRO A 334 10.11 -33.03 37.21
CA PRO A 334 10.68 -34.03 38.08
C PRO A 334 9.64 -34.51 39.14
N LEU A 335 9.96 -35.62 39.75
CA LEU A 335 9.09 -36.19 40.79
C LEU A 335 9.00 -35.25 42.00
N GLY A 336 7.77 -35.02 42.49
CA GLY A 336 7.53 -34.22 43.71
C GLY A 336 7.45 -32.69 43.49
N LEU A 337 7.60 -32.21 42.27
CA LEU A 337 7.40 -30.78 41.94
C LEU A 337 5.92 -30.52 41.65
N ASP A 338 5.38 -29.52 42.34
CA ASP A 338 4.01 -29.08 42.12
C ASP A 338 3.87 -28.34 40.78
N PRO A 339 2.87 -28.69 39.94
CA PRO A 339 2.69 -28.05 38.62
C PRO A 339 2.45 -26.54 38.70
N ASP A 340 1.74 -26.03 39.71
CA ASP A 340 1.48 -24.60 39.82
C ASP A 340 2.75 -23.81 40.12
N THR A 341 3.56 -24.30 41.04
CA THR A 341 4.88 -23.73 41.33
C THR A 341 5.79 -23.75 40.11
N ALA A 342 5.72 -24.81 39.29
CA ALA A 342 6.50 -24.88 38.06
C ALA A 342 6.03 -23.87 37.01
N ILE A 343 4.72 -23.65 36.87
CA ILE A 343 4.14 -22.66 35.96
C ILE A 343 4.56 -21.24 36.38
N GLU A 344 4.48 -20.92 37.66
CA GLU A 344 4.92 -19.61 38.18
C GLU A 344 6.42 -19.39 37.96
N ALA A 345 7.23 -20.42 38.16
CA ALA A 345 8.68 -20.34 37.88
C ALA A 345 8.97 -20.15 36.37
N LEU A 346 8.22 -20.81 35.47
CA LEU A 346 8.32 -20.59 34.03
C LEU A 346 8.01 -19.14 33.68
N PHE A 347 6.96 -18.54 34.20
CA PHE A 347 6.64 -17.12 33.97
C PHE A 347 7.68 -16.18 34.57
N ALA A 348 8.22 -16.47 35.74
CA ALA A 348 9.16 -15.58 36.44
C ALA A 348 10.56 -15.58 35.84
N PHE A 349 11.03 -16.70 35.28
CA PHE A 349 12.43 -16.91 34.92
C PHE A 349 12.68 -17.22 33.45
N THR A 350 11.62 -17.32 32.64
CA THR A 350 11.74 -17.62 31.21
C THR A 350 10.90 -16.68 30.36
N ASP A 351 11.08 -16.76 29.03
CA ASP A 351 10.30 -16.00 28.06
C ASP A 351 8.85 -16.54 27.90
N CYS A 352 8.38 -17.40 28.85
CA CYS A 352 6.96 -17.71 28.97
C CYS A 352 6.12 -16.48 29.38
N GLU A 353 6.72 -15.46 29.97
CA GLU A 353 6.16 -14.12 30.11
C GLU A 353 7.10 -13.10 29.50
N VAL A 354 6.60 -12.32 28.52
CA VAL A 354 7.35 -11.25 27.87
C VAL A 354 6.67 -9.92 28.09
N SER A 355 7.46 -8.89 28.38
CA SER A 355 6.99 -7.53 28.52
C SER A 355 7.30 -6.72 27.27
N ILE A 356 6.28 -6.13 26.66
CA ILE A 356 6.36 -5.36 25.42
C ILE A 356 6.02 -3.90 25.72
N SER A 357 6.93 -2.98 25.36
CA SER A 357 6.69 -1.55 25.48
C SER A 357 6.32 -0.98 24.11
N PRO A 358 5.07 -0.56 23.88
CA PRO A 358 4.65 0.05 22.66
C PRO A 358 5.22 1.47 22.50
N ASN A 359 5.26 1.97 21.27
CA ASN A 359 5.59 3.35 20.95
C ASN A 359 4.99 3.69 19.59
N SER A 360 3.75 4.15 19.60
CA SER A 360 2.98 4.45 18.36
C SER A 360 3.48 5.74 17.71
N CYS A 361 4.50 5.60 16.86
CA CYS A 361 5.07 6.67 16.06
C CYS A 361 4.77 6.45 14.59
N VAL A 362 4.32 7.51 13.88
CA VAL A 362 4.02 7.50 12.44
C VAL A 362 4.51 8.79 11.79
N ILE A 363 4.68 8.78 10.47
CA ILE A 363 4.97 9.98 9.70
C ILE A 363 3.66 10.61 9.22
N GLU A 364 3.43 11.86 9.62
CA GLU A 364 2.35 12.71 9.14
C GLU A 364 2.94 14.02 8.62
N ASP A 365 2.72 14.34 7.34
CA ASP A 365 3.22 15.54 6.66
C ASP A 365 4.74 15.76 6.88
N ASP A 366 5.52 14.71 6.55
CA ASP A 366 6.98 14.65 6.66
C ASP A 366 7.53 14.89 8.08
N LYS A 367 6.72 14.60 9.11
CA LYS A 367 7.12 14.75 10.52
C LYS A 367 6.73 13.52 11.33
N PRO A 368 7.61 13.03 12.23
CA PRO A 368 7.21 11.99 13.17
C PRO A 368 6.19 12.54 14.18
N ARG A 369 5.10 11.80 14.38
CA ARG A 369 4.03 12.09 15.30
C ARG A 369 3.71 10.86 16.16
N PHE A 370 3.28 11.11 17.36
CA PHE A 370 2.86 10.07 18.31
C PHE A 370 1.36 10.18 18.52
N PHE A 371 0.64 9.07 18.32
CA PHE A 371 -0.81 9.03 18.49
C PHE A 371 -1.19 7.81 19.31
N GLU A 372 -2.28 7.91 20.06
CA GLU A 372 -2.94 6.75 20.62
C GLU A 372 -3.52 5.87 19.51
N VAL A 373 -3.66 4.58 19.78
CA VAL A 373 -4.20 3.61 18.81
C VAL A 373 -5.62 3.99 18.38
N ASP A 374 -6.45 4.47 19.30
CA ASP A 374 -7.81 4.92 18.99
C ASP A 374 -7.81 6.17 18.07
N ASP A 375 -6.84 7.07 18.23
CA ASP A 375 -6.66 8.21 17.32
C ASP A 375 -6.17 7.77 15.94
N LEU A 376 -5.27 6.78 15.86
CA LEU A 376 -4.84 6.18 14.60
C LEU A 376 -6.02 5.54 13.87
N LEU A 377 -6.86 4.79 14.59
CA LEU A 377 -8.08 4.21 14.04
C LEU A 377 -9.01 5.30 13.50
N LYS A 378 -9.24 6.34 14.29
CA LYS A 378 -10.09 7.48 13.92
C LYS A 378 -9.59 8.17 12.65
N LYS A 379 -8.29 8.48 12.59
CA LYS A 379 -7.67 9.10 11.39
C LYS A 379 -7.79 8.20 10.17
N SER A 380 -7.54 6.91 10.30
CA SER A 380 -7.69 5.93 9.20
C SER A 380 -9.14 5.81 8.73
N SER A 381 -10.10 5.75 9.66
CA SER A 381 -11.54 5.64 9.34
C SER A 381 -12.05 6.88 8.59
N LEU A 382 -11.69 8.07 9.06
CA LEU A 382 -12.06 9.33 8.41
C LEU A 382 -11.42 9.45 7.02
N ARG A 383 -10.15 9.06 6.88
CA ARG A 383 -9.49 9.05 5.58
C ARG A 383 -10.14 8.06 4.62
N THR A 384 -10.53 6.87 5.08
CA THR A 384 -11.28 5.90 4.27
C THR A 384 -12.57 6.50 3.74
N ARG A 385 -13.34 7.18 4.59
CA ARG A 385 -14.55 7.92 4.18
C ARG A 385 -14.23 8.97 3.10
N ASP A 386 -13.20 9.76 3.31
CA ASP A 386 -12.84 10.86 2.40
C ASP A 386 -12.34 10.32 1.05
N LEU A 387 -11.58 9.22 1.04
CA LEU A 387 -11.17 8.52 -0.18
C LEU A 387 -12.37 7.97 -0.95
N LEU A 388 -13.31 7.32 -0.28
CA LEU A 388 -14.53 6.79 -0.90
C LEU A 388 -15.38 7.92 -1.49
N LYS A 389 -15.49 9.04 -0.78
CA LYS A 389 -16.17 10.23 -1.29
C LYS A 389 -15.49 10.75 -2.56
N TRP A 390 -14.19 10.88 -2.53
CA TRP A 390 -13.41 11.33 -3.69
C TRP A 390 -13.55 10.37 -4.88
N GLU A 391 -13.51 9.05 -4.66
CA GLU A 391 -13.77 8.05 -5.72
C GLU A 391 -15.17 8.21 -6.34
N LEU A 392 -16.19 8.47 -5.52
CA LEU A 392 -17.55 8.71 -6.00
C LEU A 392 -17.68 10.04 -6.75
N GLU A 393 -17.00 11.09 -6.32
CA GLU A 393 -16.96 12.39 -7.01
C GLU A 393 -16.30 12.27 -8.38
N ILE A 394 -15.18 11.54 -8.50
CA ILE A 394 -14.53 11.23 -9.77
C ILE A 394 -15.50 10.46 -10.68
N LYS A 395 -16.14 9.39 -10.16
CA LYS A 395 -17.12 8.60 -10.90
C LYS A 395 -18.29 9.44 -11.38
N LEU A 396 -18.77 10.36 -10.54
CA LEU A 396 -19.82 11.30 -10.91
C LEU A 396 -19.41 12.19 -12.08
N GLY A 397 -18.20 12.74 -12.05
CA GLY A 397 -17.64 13.54 -13.14
C GLY A 397 -17.58 12.76 -14.45
N GLU A 398 -17.04 11.54 -14.41
CA GLU A 398 -16.97 10.65 -15.59
C GLU A 398 -18.33 10.27 -16.17
N LEU A 399 -19.32 10.02 -15.30
CA LEU A 399 -20.68 9.75 -15.74
C LEU A 399 -21.35 10.98 -16.34
N GLN A 400 -21.10 12.18 -15.79
CA GLN A 400 -21.58 13.45 -16.34
C GLN A 400 -20.97 13.74 -17.71
N ASP A 401 -19.67 13.49 -17.89
CA ASP A 401 -18.99 13.62 -19.18
C ASP A 401 -19.51 12.61 -20.21
N LYS A 402 -19.70 11.34 -19.80
CA LYS A 402 -20.33 10.34 -20.66
C LYS A 402 -21.75 10.74 -21.07
N TRP A 403 -22.55 11.21 -20.14
CA TRP A 403 -23.90 11.71 -20.42
C TRP A 403 -23.89 12.87 -21.41
N HIS A 404 -23.00 13.83 -21.18
CA HIS A 404 -22.86 15.02 -22.05
C HIS A 404 -22.46 14.60 -23.46
N HIS A 405 -21.47 13.74 -23.60
CA HIS A 405 -20.98 13.26 -24.89
C HIS A 405 -22.05 12.46 -25.66
N ASN A 406 -22.73 11.52 -25.00
CA ASN A 406 -23.82 10.77 -25.64
C ASN A 406 -25.00 11.67 -26.04
N SER A 407 -25.30 12.69 -25.23
CA SER A 407 -26.35 13.68 -25.55
C SER A 407 -25.95 14.56 -26.75
N LEU A 408 -24.69 14.99 -26.85
CA LEU A 408 -24.17 15.72 -28.01
C LEU A 408 -24.19 14.88 -29.27
N GLU A 409 -23.71 13.63 -29.21
CA GLU A 409 -23.74 12.69 -30.33
C GLU A 409 -25.17 12.46 -30.83
N ARG A 410 -26.12 12.26 -29.91
CA ARG A 410 -27.54 12.15 -30.24
C ARG A 410 -28.04 13.37 -31.00
N ILE A 411 -27.80 14.58 -30.45
CA ILE A 411 -28.22 15.85 -31.08
C ILE A 411 -27.59 15.98 -32.47
N PHE A 412 -26.32 15.69 -32.61
CA PHE A 412 -25.55 15.77 -33.87
C PHE A 412 -26.11 14.87 -34.96
N ILE A 413 -26.47 13.61 -34.60
CA ILE A 413 -26.98 12.63 -35.55
C ILE A 413 -28.48 12.85 -35.85
N GLU A 414 -29.33 12.99 -34.85
CA GLU A 414 -30.79 13.13 -35.03
C GLU A 414 -31.18 14.39 -35.81
N ASN A 415 -30.45 15.51 -35.57
CA ASN A 415 -30.68 16.76 -36.28
C ASN A 415 -29.84 16.89 -37.58
N ARG A 416 -29.19 15.79 -37.98
CA ARG A 416 -28.41 15.70 -39.22
C ARG A 416 -27.36 16.82 -39.37
N ILE A 417 -26.78 17.27 -38.25
CA ILE A 417 -25.79 18.37 -38.25
C ILE A 417 -24.58 17.96 -39.07
N TYR A 418 -24.23 16.68 -39.13
CA TYR A 418 -23.16 16.11 -39.93
C TYR A 418 -23.32 16.39 -41.44
N ARG A 419 -24.52 16.62 -41.96
CA ARG A 419 -24.73 16.97 -43.35
C ARG A 419 -24.28 18.37 -43.69
N ARG A 420 -24.26 19.29 -42.70
CA ARG A 420 -23.83 20.67 -42.91
C ARG A 420 -22.35 20.79 -43.18
N ILE A 421 -21.56 19.80 -42.77
CA ILE A 421 -20.10 19.79 -42.94
C ILE A 421 -19.68 19.18 -44.27
N GLU A 422 -20.59 18.56 -45.03
CA GLU A 422 -20.30 17.97 -46.36
C GLU A 422 -19.86 19.03 -47.38
N GLU A 423 -20.32 20.26 -47.24
CA GLU A 423 -20.01 21.39 -48.13
C GLU A 423 -18.83 22.26 -47.66
N CYS A 424 -18.27 21.94 -46.48
CA CYS A 424 -17.18 22.73 -45.89
C CYS A 424 -15.83 22.34 -46.49
N THR A 425 -15.06 23.37 -46.89
CA THR A 425 -13.75 23.16 -47.52
C THR A 425 -12.57 23.35 -46.55
N THR A 426 -12.78 23.99 -45.43
CA THR A 426 -11.75 24.24 -44.40
C THR A 426 -12.14 23.69 -43.06
N TRP A 427 -11.16 23.34 -42.22
CA TRP A 427 -11.39 22.80 -40.87
C TRP A 427 -12.16 23.80 -39.98
N ASP A 428 -11.83 25.08 -40.06
CA ASP A 428 -12.47 26.13 -39.30
C ASP A 428 -13.96 26.28 -39.66
N SER A 429 -14.30 26.17 -40.97
CA SER A 429 -15.68 26.19 -41.44
C SER A 429 -16.48 24.97 -40.94
N VAL A 430 -15.83 23.79 -40.82
CA VAL A 430 -16.47 22.59 -40.24
C VAL A 430 -16.84 22.85 -38.78
N ILE A 431 -15.92 23.38 -38.00
CA ILE A 431 -16.15 23.68 -36.56
C ILE A 431 -17.27 24.72 -36.41
N GLU A 432 -17.25 25.80 -37.19
CA GLU A 432 -18.28 26.83 -37.16
C GLU A 432 -19.67 26.30 -37.50
N GLU A 433 -19.79 25.46 -38.54
CA GLU A 433 -21.10 24.88 -38.95
C GLU A 433 -21.63 23.92 -37.90
N ILE A 434 -20.77 23.15 -37.22
CA ILE A 434 -21.19 22.32 -36.06
C ILE A 434 -21.69 23.20 -34.92
N TRP A 435 -20.99 24.28 -34.59
CA TRP A 435 -21.42 25.24 -33.57
C TRP A 435 -22.77 25.87 -33.89
N LYS A 436 -22.98 26.30 -35.15
CA LYS A 436 -24.29 26.84 -35.59
C LYS A 436 -25.38 25.80 -35.49
N GLY A 437 -25.08 24.54 -35.84
CA GLY A 437 -26.02 23.42 -35.72
C GLY A 437 -26.39 23.06 -34.27
N LEU A 438 -25.46 23.16 -33.35
CA LEU A 438 -25.67 22.85 -31.92
C LEU A 438 -26.35 24.00 -31.15
N LYS A 439 -26.25 25.27 -31.62
CA LYS A 439 -26.74 26.47 -30.91
C LYS A 439 -28.18 26.37 -30.39
N PRO A 440 -29.18 25.83 -31.14
CA PRO A 440 -30.57 25.70 -30.66
C PRO A 440 -30.72 24.73 -29.49
N PHE A 441 -29.77 23.77 -29.34
CA PHE A 441 -29.87 22.67 -28.40
C PHE A 441 -29.02 22.84 -27.14
N LEU A 442 -28.18 23.90 -27.06
CA LEU A 442 -27.27 24.16 -25.93
C LEU A 442 -27.99 24.21 -24.58
N LYS A 443 -29.25 24.68 -24.55
CA LYS A 443 -30.08 24.75 -23.32
C LYS A 443 -30.47 23.38 -22.77
N LYS A 444 -30.42 22.32 -23.59
CA LYS A 444 -30.73 20.95 -23.15
C LYS A 444 -29.55 20.24 -22.48
N LEU A 445 -28.36 20.83 -22.56
CA LEU A 445 -27.14 20.26 -22.03
C LEU A 445 -26.86 20.75 -20.60
N LYS A 446 -26.27 19.90 -19.76
CA LYS A 446 -25.99 20.19 -18.35
C LYS A 446 -24.70 21.00 -18.15
N ARG A 447 -23.76 20.97 -19.11
CA ARG A 447 -22.56 21.79 -19.10
C ARG A 447 -22.39 22.51 -20.46
N LYS A 448 -21.53 23.54 -20.47
CA LYS A 448 -21.18 24.24 -21.71
C LYS A 448 -20.41 23.29 -22.64
N VAL A 449 -20.70 23.36 -23.92
CA VAL A 449 -19.95 22.66 -24.97
C VAL A 449 -18.59 23.31 -25.12
N THR A 450 -17.54 22.54 -25.25
CA THR A 450 -16.17 23.00 -25.48
C THR A 450 -15.78 22.73 -26.94
N GLU A 451 -14.70 23.35 -27.40
CA GLU A 451 -14.15 23.08 -28.72
C GLU A 451 -13.72 21.62 -28.89
N GLU A 452 -13.15 21.04 -27.81
CA GLU A 452 -12.81 19.61 -27.78
C GLU A 452 -14.02 18.69 -27.97
N ASP A 453 -15.19 19.05 -27.40
CA ASP A 453 -16.42 18.31 -27.62
C ASP A 453 -16.85 18.35 -29.10
N VAL A 454 -16.68 19.50 -29.76
CA VAL A 454 -17.02 19.67 -31.18
C VAL A 454 -16.04 18.86 -32.06
N VAL A 455 -14.75 18.90 -31.77
CA VAL A 455 -13.74 18.08 -32.48
C VAL A 455 -14.07 16.60 -32.36
N ARG A 456 -14.44 16.11 -31.18
CA ARG A 456 -14.85 14.71 -31.01
C ARG A 456 -16.07 14.31 -31.84
N LEU A 457 -16.98 15.24 -32.12
CA LEU A 457 -18.14 14.94 -33.00
C LEU A 457 -17.70 14.69 -34.44
N THR A 458 -16.62 15.31 -34.94
CA THR A 458 -16.07 15.06 -36.27
C THR A 458 -15.41 13.68 -36.39
N GLU A 459 -14.96 13.10 -35.29
CA GLU A 459 -14.35 11.76 -35.23
C GLU A 459 -15.35 10.61 -35.26
N ILE A 460 -16.66 10.89 -35.26
CA ILE A 460 -17.69 9.86 -35.26
C ILE A 460 -17.66 9.09 -36.59
N LYS A 461 -17.47 7.77 -36.48
CA LYS A 461 -17.40 6.90 -37.67
C LYS A 461 -18.73 6.88 -38.42
N ILE A 462 -18.70 6.98 -39.76
CA ILE A 462 -19.87 6.92 -40.64
C ILE A 462 -20.76 5.67 -40.33
N LYS A 463 -20.13 4.52 -40.06
CA LYS A 463 -20.84 3.30 -39.62
C LYS A 463 -21.75 3.52 -38.40
N ARG A 464 -21.38 4.42 -37.51
CA ARG A 464 -22.15 4.76 -36.30
C ARG A 464 -23.34 5.65 -36.62
N ILE A 465 -23.17 6.55 -37.58
CA ILE A 465 -24.23 7.41 -38.08
C ILE A 465 -25.27 6.60 -38.87
N SER A 466 -24.82 5.73 -39.78
CA SER A 466 -25.71 4.91 -40.63
C SER A 466 -26.48 3.82 -39.87
N LYS A 467 -25.95 3.34 -38.76
CA LYS A 467 -26.59 2.33 -37.89
C LYS A 467 -27.11 2.95 -36.58
N TYR A 468 -27.35 4.25 -36.57
CA TYR A 468 -27.84 4.93 -35.38
C TYR A 468 -29.28 4.51 -35.07
N ASP A 469 -29.46 4.06 -33.85
CA ASP A 469 -30.76 3.67 -33.28
C ASP A 469 -31.05 4.64 -32.12
N SER A 470 -32.01 5.55 -32.34
CA SER A 470 -32.32 6.57 -31.34
C SER A 470 -32.91 5.96 -30.06
N PHE A 471 -33.62 4.83 -30.18
CA PHE A 471 -34.18 4.15 -29.02
C PHE A 471 -33.09 3.58 -28.09
N LYS A 472 -32.07 2.95 -28.68
CA LYS A 472 -30.91 2.46 -27.91
C LYS A 472 -30.06 3.62 -27.31
N ALA A 473 -29.96 4.73 -28.04
CA ALA A 473 -29.26 5.90 -27.50
C ALA A 473 -29.98 6.50 -26.28
N ASP A 474 -31.32 6.57 -26.33
CA ASP A 474 -32.15 6.99 -25.19
C ASP A 474 -32.03 6.03 -24.00
N GLU A 475 -32.01 4.73 -24.23
CA GLU A 475 -31.84 3.74 -23.19
C GLU A 475 -30.47 3.90 -22.50
N VAL A 476 -29.40 4.09 -23.28
CA VAL A 476 -28.04 4.34 -22.74
C VAL A 476 -28.01 5.63 -21.92
N ILE A 477 -28.61 6.72 -22.41
CA ILE A 477 -28.63 8.01 -21.68
C ILE A 477 -29.41 7.88 -20.37
N ARG A 478 -30.57 7.21 -20.37
CA ARG A 478 -31.36 6.95 -19.16
C ARG A 478 -30.57 6.09 -18.17
N GLY A 479 -29.92 5.02 -18.63
CA GLY A 479 -29.05 4.19 -17.79
C GLY A 479 -27.91 4.98 -17.11
N ILE A 480 -27.31 5.95 -17.83
CA ILE A 480 -26.31 6.84 -17.25
C ILE A 480 -26.95 7.81 -16.23
N GLU A 481 -28.15 8.32 -16.50
CA GLU A 481 -28.86 9.19 -15.55
C GLU A 481 -29.20 8.47 -14.24
N ASP A 482 -29.62 7.21 -14.32
CA ASP A 482 -29.90 6.42 -13.12
C ASP A 482 -28.63 6.11 -12.33
N GLN A 483 -27.52 5.82 -13.00
CA GLN A 483 -26.20 5.72 -12.33
C GLN A 483 -25.79 7.04 -11.66
N ILE A 484 -26.01 8.18 -12.31
CA ILE A 484 -25.75 9.52 -11.72
C ILE A 484 -26.59 9.75 -10.46
N LYS A 485 -27.86 9.37 -10.48
CA LYS A 485 -28.75 9.48 -9.31
C LYS A 485 -28.27 8.59 -8.17
N GLU A 486 -27.89 7.36 -8.47
CA GLU A 486 -27.37 6.41 -7.48
C GLU A 486 -26.07 6.94 -6.85
N VAL A 487 -25.10 7.40 -7.67
CA VAL A 487 -23.84 7.93 -7.17
C VAL A 487 -24.07 9.18 -6.30
N LYS A 488 -24.96 10.10 -6.70
CA LYS A 488 -25.33 11.27 -5.87
C LYS A 488 -25.96 10.87 -4.55
N LYS A 489 -26.83 9.85 -4.54
CA LYS A 489 -27.42 9.30 -3.32
C LYS A 489 -26.31 8.72 -2.43
N ASN A 490 -25.37 7.96 -2.98
CA ASN A 490 -24.26 7.38 -2.22
C ASN A 490 -23.34 8.47 -1.64
N ILE A 491 -23.07 9.57 -2.36
CA ILE A 491 -22.29 10.70 -1.84
C ILE A 491 -23.03 11.37 -0.66
N SER A 492 -24.34 11.59 -0.76
CA SER A 492 -25.13 12.21 0.31
C SER A 492 -25.27 11.33 1.56
N GLN A 493 -25.16 10.02 1.41
CA GLN A 493 -25.32 9.03 2.47
C GLN A 493 -23.98 8.45 2.98
N ILE A 494 -22.85 8.96 2.52
CA ILE A 494 -21.53 8.38 2.81
C ILE A 494 -21.18 8.39 4.31
N GLU A 495 -21.79 9.26 5.09
CA GLU A 495 -21.66 9.30 6.55
C GLU A 495 -22.49 8.19 7.26
N VAL A 496 -23.46 7.60 6.58
CA VAL A 496 -24.43 6.65 7.17
C VAL A 496 -24.26 5.23 6.63
N HIS A 497 -23.76 5.06 5.42
CA HIS A 497 -23.66 3.75 4.76
C HIS A 497 -22.21 3.38 4.45
N TYR A 498 -21.74 2.30 5.04
CA TYR A 498 -20.44 1.66 4.82
C TYR A 498 -20.57 0.29 4.11
N PRO A 499 -21.07 0.24 2.86
CA PRO A 499 -21.22 -1.05 2.19
C PRO A 499 -19.88 -1.68 1.81
N VAL A 500 -18.77 -0.90 1.78
CA VAL A 500 -17.44 -1.42 1.43
C VAL A 500 -16.86 -2.27 2.57
N LEU A 501 -16.98 -1.83 3.82
CA LEU A 501 -16.51 -2.63 4.97
C LEU A 501 -17.36 -3.89 5.17
N GLN A 502 -18.69 -3.79 5.01
CA GLN A 502 -19.58 -4.95 5.06
C GLN A 502 -19.34 -5.95 3.91
N ARG A 503 -18.93 -5.48 2.72
CA ARG A 503 -18.48 -6.37 1.63
C ARG A 503 -17.15 -7.05 1.93
N LEU A 504 -16.26 -6.39 2.69
CA LEU A 504 -14.99 -6.97 3.12
C LEU A 504 -15.21 -8.11 4.12
N GLU A 505 -16.19 -8.02 5.02
CA GLU A 505 -16.60 -9.13 5.88
C GLU A 505 -16.93 -10.39 5.07
N GLY A 506 -17.72 -10.25 4.00
CA GLY A 506 -18.13 -11.37 3.15
C GLY A 506 -17.03 -11.96 2.27
N THR A 507 -15.91 -11.25 2.06
CA THR A 507 -14.82 -11.69 1.16
C THR A 507 -13.70 -12.41 1.90
N VAL A 508 -13.46 -12.08 3.15
CA VAL A 508 -12.39 -12.65 3.99
C VAL A 508 -12.83 -13.93 4.69
N TRP A 509 -14.14 -14.10 4.98
CA TRP A 509 -14.69 -15.25 5.72
C TRP A 509 -14.91 -16.53 4.93
N LYS A 510 -14.46 -16.62 3.69
CA LYS A 510 -14.54 -17.86 2.89
C LYS A 510 -13.22 -18.62 2.78
N ARG A 511 -12.31 -18.43 3.74
CA ARG A 511 -11.09 -19.26 3.88
C ARG A 511 -11.04 -19.95 5.23
#